data_c0fca19425bba94e6394c94bab3a3577
#
_entry.id   c0fca19425bba94e6394c94bab3a3577
#
_cell.length_a   1.000
_cell.length_b   1.000
_cell.length_c   1.000
_cell.angle_alpha   90.00
_cell.angle_beta   90.00
_cell.angle_gamma   90.00
#
_symmetry.space_group_name_H-M   'P 1'
#
loop_
_entity.id
_entity.type
_entity.pdbx_description
1 polymer ?
#
loop_
_entity_poly.entity_id
_entity_poly.type
_entity_poly.pdbx_seq_one_letter_code
_entity_poly.pdbx_strand_id
1 'polypeptide(L)'
;QWTGPLGQPVASRYGWLPKNRTAIIEMADASGLPLVPPAFRNPMNTTTYGLGELISAALSRGCRHFIIGIGGSATNDAGIGMLTALGYHFYQEDGSRVKGYGRDLAKIVRIDDSEVSPLLRECRFDIACDVTNPLCGSEGCSHVFGPQKGATPEIATRMDADIARFAALAERFTGKAAALIPGAGGGG
;
A
#
# COMPACT_ATOMS: atom_id res chain seq x y z
N GLN A 1 8.96 15.88 6.78
CA GLN A 1 9.28 14.48 7.12
C GLN A 1 8.02 13.64 6.93
N TRP A 2 8.21 12.42 6.46
CA TRP A 2 7.17 11.45 6.14
C TRP A 2 7.45 10.14 6.89
N THR A 3 6.49 9.27 6.98
CA THR A 3 6.64 7.96 7.62
C THR A 3 7.33 6.99 6.66
N GLY A 4 8.46 6.44 7.06
CA GLY A 4 9.18 5.40 6.32
C GLY A 4 8.57 4.01 6.49
N PRO A 5 9.10 3.00 5.77
CA PRO A 5 8.52 1.65 5.76
C PRO A 5 8.54 0.96 7.13
N LEU A 6 9.48 1.30 8.01
CA LEU A 6 9.53 0.77 9.39
C LEU A 6 8.85 1.68 10.41
N GLY A 7 8.15 2.73 9.97
CA GLY A 7 7.54 3.72 10.85
C GLY A 7 8.48 4.85 11.30
N GLN A 8 9.72 4.84 10.85
CA GLN A 8 10.70 5.88 11.14
C GLN A 8 10.47 7.12 10.26
N PRO A 9 10.89 8.32 10.68
CA PRO A 9 10.84 9.50 9.83
C PRO A 9 11.84 9.38 8.67
N VAL A 10 11.37 9.72 7.46
CA VAL A 10 12.21 9.75 6.24
C VAL A 10 12.03 11.08 5.51
N ALA A 11 13.04 11.47 4.75
CA ALA A 11 12.94 12.53 3.76
C ALA A 11 12.39 11.93 2.47
N SER A 12 11.29 12.47 1.98
CA SER A 12 10.71 12.07 0.70
C SER A 12 10.13 13.29 -0.01
N ARG A 13 9.82 13.16 -1.29
CA ARG A 13 9.32 14.22 -2.14
C ARG A 13 8.38 13.67 -3.20
N TYR A 14 7.66 14.57 -3.86
CA TYR A 14 6.90 14.26 -5.06
C TYR A 14 7.05 15.39 -6.08
N GLY A 15 6.92 15.05 -7.35
CA GLY A 15 6.84 16.03 -8.43
C GLY A 15 5.47 16.71 -8.45
N TRP A 16 5.44 18.02 -8.68
CA TRP A 16 4.20 18.77 -8.78
C TRP A 16 4.13 19.54 -10.09
N LEU A 17 3.08 19.29 -10.87
CA LEU A 17 2.77 19.97 -12.12
C LEU A 17 1.51 20.83 -11.94
N PRO A 18 1.63 22.11 -11.54
CA PRO A 18 0.49 22.93 -11.14
C PRO A 18 -0.56 23.10 -12.24
N LYS A 19 -0.11 23.30 -13.49
CA LYS A 19 -1.00 23.52 -14.64
C LYS A 19 -1.98 22.38 -14.87
N ASN A 20 -1.55 21.15 -14.59
CA ASN A 20 -2.33 19.94 -14.81
C ASN A 20 -2.90 19.37 -13.49
N ARG A 21 -2.68 20.06 -12.36
CA ARG A 21 -3.03 19.56 -11.01
C ARG A 21 -2.54 18.13 -10.77
N THR A 22 -1.34 17.80 -11.28
CA THR A 22 -0.78 16.46 -11.27
C THR A 22 0.34 16.34 -10.23
N ALA A 23 0.31 15.28 -9.46
CA ALA A 23 1.42 14.82 -8.61
C ALA A 23 2.06 13.57 -9.22
N ILE A 24 3.38 13.52 -9.22
CA ILE A 24 4.18 12.35 -9.62
C ILE A 24 4.88 11.86 -8.38
N ILE A 25 4.59 10.62 -7.97
CA ILE A 25 5.06 10.03 -6.72
C ILE A 25 5.80 8.73 -7.03
N GLU A 26 7.01 8.58 -6.53
CA GLU A 26 7.70 7.30 -6.47
C GLU A 26 7.44 6.65 -5.10
N MET A 27 6.77 5.51 -5.08
CA MET A 27 6.49 4.78 -3.85
C MET A 27 7.76 4.49 -3.04
N ALA A 28 8.85 4.18 -3.74
CA ALA A 28 10.13 3.85 -3.11
C ALA A 28 10.74 5.00 -2.30
N ASP A 29 10.37 6.25 -2.58
CA ASP A 29 10.87 7.41 -1.84
C ASP A 29 10.34 7.46 -0.38
N ALA A 30 9.20 6.82 -0.09
CA ALA A 30 8.64 6.72 1.25
C ALA A 30 8.54 5.29 1.78
N SER A 31 8.44 4.29 0.88
CA SER A 31 8.17 2.89 1.25
C SER A 31 9.14 1.92 0.57
N GLY A 32 10.30 2.41 0.13
CA GLY A 32 11.26 1.66 -0.69
C GLY A 32 12.20 0.77 0.10
N LEU A 33 12.69 -0.25 -0.59
CA LEU A 33 13.64 -1.23 -0.06
C LEU A 33 14.98 -0.61 0.40
N PRO A 34 15.52 0.45 -0.24
CA PRO A 34 16.73 1.13 0.24
C PRO A 34 16.57 1.79 1.62
N LEU A 35 15.35 2.08 2.05
CA LEU A 35 15.05 2.66 3.36
C LEU A 35 15.05 1.62 4.49
N VAL A 36 15.16 0.33 4.14
CA VAL A 36 15.16 -0.78 5.09
C VAL A 36 16.54 -1.44 5.10
N PRO A 37 17.33 -1.31 6.18
CA PRO A 37 18.59 -2.02 6.28
C PRO A 37 18.38 -3.53 6.11
N PRO A 38 19.29 -4.26 5.44
CA PRO A 38 19.12 -5.69 5.13
C PRO A 38 18.73 -6.55 6.33
N ALA A 39 19.28 -6.28 7.51
CA ALA A 39 18.99 -7.03 8.75
C ALA A 39 17.55 -6.84 9.25
N PHE A 40 16.84 -5.81 8.80
CA PHE A 40 15.46 -5.49 9.21
C PHE A 40 14.43 -5.77 8.12
N ARG A 41 14.84 -6.35 6.99
CA ARG A 41 13.93 -6.69 5.90
C ARG A 41 13.00 -7.82 6.31
N ASN A 42 11.75 -7.47 6.48
CA ASN A 42 10.65 -8.40 6.70
C ASN A 42 9.36 -7.69 6.29
N PRO A 43 8.66 -8.12 5.23
CA PRO A 43 7.49 -7.42 4.73
C PRO A 43 6.29 -7.45 5.67
N MET A 44 6.30 -8.30 6.70
CA MET A 44 5.31 -8.25 7.79
C MET A 44 5.44 -6.99 8.65
N ASN A 45 6.64 -6.40 8.71
CA ASN A 45 6.95 -5.27 9.58
C ASN A 45 7.04 -3.93 8.85
N THR A 46 6.62 -3.87 7.60
CA THR A 46 6.67 -2.67 6.77
C THR A 46 5.28 -2.15 6.44
N THR A 47 5.21 -0.87 6.11
CA THR A 47 3.97 -0.14 5.84
C THR A 47 4.11 0.82 4.67
N THR A 48 3.04 1.00 3.90
CA THR A 48 2.90 2.03 2.86
C THR A 48 2.36 3.36 3.40
N TYR A 49 2.31 3.56 4.71
CA TYR A 49 1.70 4.74 5.33
C TYR A 49 2.25 6.05 4.77
N GLY A 50 3.56 6.17 4.60
CA GLY A 50 4.21 7.37 4.04
C GLY A 50 3.79 7.68 2.59
N LEU A 51 3.49 6.68 1.77
CA LEU A 51 2.91 6.91 0.46
C LEU A 51 1.54 7.60 0.57
N GLY A 52 0.71 7.17 1.51
CA GLY A 52 -0.59 7.80 1.77
C GLY A 52 -0.45 9.25 2.26
N GLU A 53 0.57 9.54 3.09
CA GLU A 53 0.88 10.91 3.52
C GLU A 53 1.29 11.80 2.34
N LEU A 54 2.10 11.30 1.40
CA LEU A 54 2.48 12.03 0.18
C LEU A 54 1.26 12.34 -0.68
N ILE A 55 0.36 11.38 -0.87
CA ILE A 55 -0.89 11.56 -1.61
C ILE A 55 -1.76 12.61 -0.91
N SER A 56 -1.92 12.54 0.40
CA SER A 56 -2.71 13.47 1.20
C SER A 56 -2.17 14.91 1.10
N ALA A 57 -0.84 15.07 1.18
CA ALA A 57 -0.21 16.37 1.03
C ALA A 57 -0.40 16.96 -0.38
N ALA A 58 -0.25 16.16 -1.41
CA ALA A 58 -0.49 16.61 -2.79
C ALA A 58 -1.97 16.94 -3.03
N LEU A 59 -2.88 16.15 -2.47
CA LEU A 59 -4.34 16.40 -2.50
C LEU A 59 -4.66 17.77 -1.88
N SER A 60 -4.07 18.07 -0.72
CA SER A 60 -4.24 19.34 -0.02
C SER A 60 -3.68 20.54 -0.79
N ARG A 61 -2.69 20.34 -1.66
CA ARG A 61 -2.17 21.34 -2.60
C ARG A 61 -3.03 21.50 -3.85
N GLY A 62 -4.13 20.77 -3.97
CA GLY A 62 -5.05 20.86 -5.09
C GLY A 62 -4.78 19.87 -6.22
N CYS A 63 -3.85 18.93 -6.08
CA CYS A 63 -3.68 17.85 -7.05
C CYS A 63 -4.96 17.00 -7.14
N ARG A 64 -5.28 16.57 -8.35
CA ARG A 64 -6.42 15.68 -8.63
C ARG A 64 -6.04 14.54 -9.60
N HIS A 65 -4.84 14.60 -10.13
CA HIS A 65 -4.27 13.54 -10.95
C HIS A 65 -2.97 13.07 -10.31
N PHE A 66 -2.85 11.77 -10.09
CA PHE A 66 -1.71 11.13 -9.44
C PHE A 66 -1.11 10.11 -10.39
N ILE A 67 0.19 10.23 -10.66
CA ILE A 67 0.96 9.22 -11.37
C ILE A 67 1.90 8.61 -10.32
N ILE A 68 1.74 7.31 -10.05
CA ILE A 68 2.46 6.64 -8.97
C ILE A 68 3.30 5.50 -9.55
N GLY A 69 4.62 5.61 -9.43
CA GLY A 69 5.53 4.51 -9.66
C GLY A 69 5.58 3.60 -8.44
N ILE A 70 5.40 2.29 -8.64
CA ILE A 70 5.31 1.30 -7.56
C ILE A 70 6.51 0.35 -7.47
N GLY A 71 7.53 0.56 -8.30
CA GLY A 71 8.76 -0.23 -8.28
C GLY A 71 9.58 -0.03 -7.00
N GLY A 72 10.39 -1.02 -6.64
CA GLY A 72 11.37 -0.94 -5.55
C GLY A 72 10.80 -0.90 -4.14
N SER A 73 9.54 -1.29 -3.91
CA SER A 73 8.90 -1.29 -2.59
C SER A 73 9.53 -2.29 -1.61
N ALA A 74 9.50 -1.94 -0.32
CA ALA A 74 9.86 -2.83 0.78
C ALA A 74 8.65 -3.51 1.42
N THR A 75 7.46 -3.18 0.95
CA THR A 75 6.18 -3.45 1.61
C THR A 75 5.42 -4.58 0.93
N ASN A 76 4.56 -5.22 1.69
CA ASN A 76 3.60 -6.22 1.23
C ASN A 76 2.35 -6.15 2.12
N ASP A 77 1.75 -4.97 2.19
CA ASP A 77 0.63 -4.65 3.07
C ASP A 77 -0.69 -4.45 2.32
N ALA A 78 -0.75 -4.81 1.04
CA ALA A 78 -1.92 -4.59 0.18
C ALA A 78 -2.45 -3.14 0.23
N GLY A 79 -1.56 -2.17 0.51
CA GLY A 79 -1.88 -0.76 0.57
C GLY A 79 -2.63 -0.29 1.82
N ILE A 80 -2.83 -1.15 2.84
CA ILE A 80 -3.59 -0.75 4.04
C ILE A 80 -2.92 0.40 4.80
N GLY A 81 -1.59 0.49 4.80
CA GLY A 81 -0.87 1.62 5.38
C GLY A 81 -1.21 2.93 4.66
N MET A 82 -1.10 2.95 3.34
CA MET A 82 -1.46 4.09 2.49
C MET A 82 -2.92 4.50 2.71
N LEU A 83 -3.84 3.55 2.68
CA LEU A 83 -5.26 3.81 2.89
C LEU A 83 -5.54 4.35 4.29
N THR A 84 -4.83 3.88 5.32
CA THR A 84 -4.94 4.41 6.69
C THR A 84 -4.56 5.90 6.74
N ALA A 85 -3.47 6.30 6.08
CA ALA A 85 -3.07 7.70 6.00
C ALA A 85 -4.07 8.57 5.20
N LEU A 86 -4.87 7.96 4.34
CA LEU A 86 -5.93 8.62 3.56
C LEU A 86 -7.29 8.66 4.28
N GLY A 87 -7.38 8.15 5.52
CA GLY A 87 -8.58 8.21 6.33
C GLY A 87 -9.43 6.95 6.39
N TYR A 88 -8.99 5.85 5.75
CA TYR A 88 -9.62 4.55 5.97
C TYR A 88 -9.22 3.99 7.34
N HIS A 89 -10.14 3.28 7.98
CA HIS A 89 -9.88 2.58 9.22
C HIS A 89 -10.15 1.08 9.05
N PHE A 90 -9.21 0.29 9.56
CA PHE A 90 -9.25 -1.17 9.53
C PHE A 90 -9.33 -1.68 10.97
N TYR A 91 -10.35 -2.48 11.27
CA TYR A 91 -10.65 -2.93 12.62
C TYR A 91 -10.41 -4.42 12.77
N GLN A 92 -9.90 -4.81 13.94
CA GLN A 92 -9.81 -6.19 14.41
C GLN A 92 -11.11 -6.62 15.07
N GLU A 93 -11.19 -7.89 15.45
CA GLU A 93 -12.38 -8.48 16.08
C GLU A 93 -12.75 -7.84 17.42
N ASP A 94 -11.77 -7.39 18.20
CA ASP A 94 -11.97 -6.67 19.46
C ASP A 94 -12.41 -5.20 19.30
N GLY A 95 -12.59 -4.74 18.06
CA GLY A 95 -13.00 -3.38 17.75
C GLY A 95 -11.86 -2.36 17.74
N SER A 96 -10.62 -2.76 18.02
CA SER A 96 -9.47 -1.87 17.92
C SER A 96 -9.00 -1.68 16.47
N ARG A 97 -8.37 -0.53 16.20
CA ARG A 97 -7.79 -0.21 14.87
C ARG A 97 -6.43 -0.85 14.73
N VAL A 98 -6.12 -1.36 13.53
CA VAL A 98 -4.76 -1.77 13.18
C VAL A 98 -3.92 -0.57 12.74
N LYS A 99 -2.59 -0.74 12.73
CA LYS A 99 -1.65 0.34 12.39
C LYS A 99 -1.30 0.41 10.90
N GLY A 100 -1.63 -0.61 10.12
CA GLY A 100 -1.39 -0.65 8.68
C GLY A 100 -0.03 -1.22 8.28
N TYR A 101 0.48 -2.19 9.02
CA TYR A 101 1.65 -2.99 8.64
C TYR A 101 1.23 -4.31 7.98
N GLY A 102 2.12 -4.93 7.21
CA GLY A 102 1.83 -6.21 6.56
C GLY A 102 1.27 -7.29 7.49
N ARG A 103 1.79 -7.40 8.72
CA ARG A 103 1.29 -8.34 9.75
C ARG A 103 -0.13 -8.07 10.20
N ASP A 104 -0.64 -6.86 9.96
CA ASP A 104 -1.97 -6.48 10.41
C ASP A 104 -3.08 -7.01 9.50
N LEU A 105 -2.75 -7.36 8.24
CA LEU A 105 -3.69 -7.97 7.30
C LEU A 105 -4.44 -9.16 7.89
N ALA A 106 -3.73 -9.99 8.67
CA ALA A 106 -4.29 -11.17 9.32
C ALA A 106 -5.44 -10.87 10.29
N LYS A 107 -5.50 -9.66 10.81
CA LYS A 107 -6.40 -9.26 11.90
C LYS A 107 -7.65 -8.53 11.43
N ILE A 108 -7.65 -8.02 10.19
CA ILE A 108 -8.70 -7.13 9.71
C ILE A 108 -9.99 -7.91 9.46
N VAL A 109 -11.08 -7.45 10.10
CA VAL A 109 -12.43 -8.00 9.93
C VAL A 109 -13.43 -6.96 9.43
N ARG A 110 -13.12 -5.65 9.51
CA ARG A 110 -14.00 -4.57 9.08
C ARG A 110 -13.21 -3.39 8.51
N ILE A 111 -13.76 -2.81 7.45
CA ILE A 111 -13.27 -1.60 6.80
C ILE A 111 -14.26 -0.47 7.03
N ASP A 112 -13.76 0.75 7.25
CA ASP A 112 -14.54 1.95 7.46
C ASP A 112 -13.90 3.10 6.67
N ASP A 113 -14.69 3.81 5.87
CA ASP A 113 -14.28 4.93 5.03
C ASP A 113 -14.91 6.27 5.45
N SER A 114 -15.50 6.32 6.64
CA SER A 114 -16.25 7.50 7.12
C SER A 114 -15.40 8.77 7.28
N GLU A 115 -14.09 8.63 7.47
CA GLU A 115 -13.13 9.74 7.60
C GLU A 115 -12.33 10.02 6.30
N VAL A 116 -12.63 9.29 5.22
CA VAL A 116 -11.96 9.50 3.92
C VAL A 116 -12.39 10.81 3.30
N SER A 117 -11.41 11.62 2.86
CA SER A 117 -11.70 12.87 2.19
C SER A 117 -12.56 12.66 0.94
N PRO A 118 -13.70 13.35 0.79
CA PRO A 118 -14.53 13.25 -0.41
C PRO A 118 -13.78 13.70 -1.68
N LEU A 119 -12.73 14.50 -1.54
CA LEU A 119 -11.90 14.95 -2.67
C LEU A 119 -11.19 13.80 -3.37
N LEU A 120 -10.97 12.66 -2.71
CA LEU A 120 -10.39 11.48 -3.34
C LEU A 120 -11.26 10.93 -4.47
N ARG A 121 -12.59 11.13 -4.41
CA ARG A 121 -13.51 10.72 -5.47
C ARG A 121 -13.38 11.56 -6.76
N GLU A 122 -12.77 12.74 -6.65
CA GLU A 122 -12.49 13.62 -7.79
C GLU A 122 -11.14 13.31 -8.43
N CYS A 123 -10.37 12.39 -7.87
CA CYS A 123 -9.01 12.12 -8.28
C CYS A 123 -8.94 10.99 -9.30
N ARG A 124 -7.97 11.14 -10.22
CA ARG A 124 -7.52 10.08 -11.11
C ARG A 124 -6.17 9.55 -10.61
N PHE A 125 -6.05 8.24 -10.56
CA PHE A 125 -4.81 7.54 -10.22
C PHE A 125 -4.35 6.70 -11.39
N ASP A 126 -3.17 7.01 -11.92
CA ASP A 126 -2.48 6.21 -12.93
C ASP A 126 -1.28 5.54 -12.27
N ILE A 127 -1.25 4.21 -12.29
CA ILE A 127 -0.18 3.42 -11.68
C ILE A 127 0.81 3.02 -12.76
N ALA A 128 2.05 3.47 -12.63
CA ALA A 128 3.15 3.02 -13.47
C ALA A 128 3.61 1.63 -12.97
N CYS A 129 3.16 0.60 -13.67
CA CYS A 129 3.41 -0.81 -13.34
C CYS A 129 3.82 -1.56 -14.60
N ASP A 130 4.94 -2.26 -14.54
CA ASP A 130 5.51 -3.05 -15.63
C ASP A 130 5.35 -4.56 -15.41
N VAL A 131 4.65 -4.97 -14.35
CA VAL A 131 4.37 -6.37 -14.04
C VAL A 131 2.89 -6.70 -14.21
N THR A 132 2.59 -7.95 -14.49
CA THR A 132 1.22 -8.46 -14.70
C THR A 132 0.77 -9.43 -13.63
N ASN A 133 1.57 -9.62 -12.58
CA ASN A 133 1.28 -10.56 -11.50
C ASN A 133 -0.07 -10.24 -10.82
N PRO A 134 -0.87 -11.26 -10.53
CA PRO A 134 -2.08 -11.09 -9.72
C PRO A 134 -1.71 -10.76 -8.28
N LEU A 135 -2.69 -10.36 -7.48
CA LEU A 135 -2.46 -10.01 -6.07
C LEU A 135 -2.01 -11.23 -5.26
N CYS A 136 -2.65 -12.38 -5.46
CA CYS A 136 -2.46 -13.60 -4.66
C CYS A 136 -2.20 -14.82 -5.54
N GLY A 137 -1.80 -15.93 -4.90
CA GLY A 137 -1.52 -17.20 -5.53
C GLY A 137 -0.02 -17.39 -5.80
N SER A 138 0.34 -18.48 -6.49
CA SER A 138 1.74 -18.82 -6.78
C SER A 138 2.51 -17.74 -7.52
N GLU A 139 1.82 -16.98 -8.37
CA GLU A 139 2.36 -15.84 -9.12
C GLU A 139 2.03 -14.50 -8.48
N GLY A 140 1.48 -14.51 -7.26
CA GLY A 140 1.09 -13.32 -6.52
C GLY A 140 2.27 -12.59 -5.88
N CYS A 141 1.99 -11.39 -5.35
CA CYS A 141 3.01 -10.49 -4.84
C CYS A 141 3.86 -11.10 -3.71
N SER A 142 3.26 -11.88 -2.82
CA SER A 142 3.97 -12.46 -1.67
C SER A 142 5.01 -13.49 -2.08
N HIS A 143 4.67 -14.35 -3.05
CA HIS A 143 5.57 -15.39 -3.53
C HIS A 143 6.63 -14.87 -4.47
N VAL A 144 6.26 -13.97 -5.38
CA VAL A 144 7.19 -13.47 -6.43
C VAL A 144 8.10 -12.37 -5.91
N PHE A 145 7.56 -11.40 -5.16
CA PHE A 145 8.33 -10.22 -4.72
C PHE A 145 8.70 -10.25 -3.23
N GLY A 146 8.06 -11.13 -2.44
CA GLY A 146 8.34 -11.25 -1.01
C GLY A 146 9.79 -11.61 -0.66
N PRO A 147 10.45 -12.55 -1.36
CA PRO A 147 11.82 -12.95 -1.04
C PRO A 147 12.81 -11.79 -1.03
N GLN A 148 12.79 -10.89 -2.02
CA GLN A 148 13.67 -9.70 -2.06
C GLN A 148 13.39 -8.72 -0.92
N LYS A 149 12.20 -8.75 -0.35
CA LYS A 149 11.78 -7.93 0.80
C LYS A 149 12.08 -8.58 2.15
N GLY A 150 12.69 -9.77 2.14
CA GLY A 150 13.08 -10.53 3.32
C GLY A 150 12.07 -11.58 3.78
N ALA A 151 11.08 -11.94 2.96
CA ALA A 151 10.15 -13.02 3.30
C ALA A 151 10.84 -14.39 3.12
N THR A 152 10.73 -15.23 4.15
CA THR A 152 10.96 -16.68 4.01
C THR A 152 9.79 -17.32 3.25
N PRO A 153 9.94 -18.56 2.73
CA PRO A 153 8.82 -19.29 2.10
C PRO A 153 7.58 -19.38 3.00
N GLU A 154 7.77 -19.57 4.29
CA GLU A 154 6.69 -19.66 5.30
C GLU A 154 5.99 -18.28 5.45
N ILE A 155 6.75 -17.20 5.52
CA ILE A 155 6.23 -15.84 5.56
C ILE A 155 5.46 -15.52 4.28
N ALA A 156 6.01 -15.84 3.11
CA ALA A 156 5.36 -15.60 1.83
C ALA A 156 4.01 -16.34 1.73
N THR A 157 3.98 -17.61 2.11
CA THR A 157 2.74 -18.42 2.11
C THR A 157 1.70 -17.86 3.07
N ARG A 158 2.11 -17.47 4.28
CA ARG A 158 1.21 -16.86 5.25
C ARG A 158 0.65 -15.53 4.76
N MET A 159 1.49 -14.66 4.26
CA MET A 159 1.08 -13.34 3.74
C MET A 159 0.17 -13.47 2.53
N ASP A 160 0.41 -14.42 1.64
CA ASP A 160 -0.46 -14.69 0.50
C ASP A 160 -1.89 -15.03 0.94
N ALA A 161 -2.02 -15.90 1.95
CA ALA A 161 -3.33 -16.25 2.52
C ALA A 161 -4.00 -15.05 3.22
N ASP A 162 -3.24 -14.23 3.95
CA ASP A 162 -3.74 -13.04 4.63
C ASP A 162 -4.21 -11.97 3.62
N ILE A 163 -3.45 -11.76 2.55
CA ILE A 163 -3.82 -10.85 1.46
C ILE A 163 -5.07 -11.35 0.72
N ALA A 164 -5.16 -12.65 0.43
CA ALA A 164 -6.34 -13.23 -0.23
C ALA A 164 -7.60 -13.02 0.60
N ARG A 165 -7.51 -13.20 1.92
CA ARG A 165 -8.63 -12.95 2.83
C ARG A 165 -9.01 -11.46 2.90
N PHE A 166 -8.02 -10.57 2.98
CA PHE A 166 -8.25 -9.13 2.93
C PHE A 166 -8.87 -8.69 1.60
N ALA A 167 -8.38 -9.22 0.47
CA ALA A 167 -8.95 -8.94 -0.85
C ALA A 167 -10.43 -9.32 -0.94
N ALA A 168 -10.81 -10.49 -0.39
CA ALA A 168 -12.22 -10.90 -0.32
C ALA A 168 -13.07 -9.96 0.54
N LEU A 169 -12.53 -9.45 1.65
CA LEU A 169 -13.19 -8.45 2.48
C LEU A 169 -13.36 -7.12 1.72
N ALA A 170 -12.30 -6.65 1.06
CA ALA A 170 -12.31 -5.43 0.27
C ALA A 170 -13.28 -5.52 -0.92
N GLU A 171 -13.36 -6.69 -1.56
CA GLU A 171 -14.33 -6.95 -2.63
C GLU A 171 -15.77 -6.82 -2.12
N ARG A 172 -16.10 -7.40 -0.96
CA ARG A 172 -17.42 -7.25 -0.34
C ARG A 172 -17.71 -5.79 0.03
N PHE A 173 -16.71 -5.06 0.51
CA PHE A 173 -16.86 -3.66 0.89
C PHE A 173 -17.08 -2.73 -0.32
N THR A 174 -16.33 -2.93 -1.40
CA THR A 174 -16.34 -2.06 -2.58
C THR A 174 -17.32 -2.50 -3.67
N GLY A 175 -17.72 -3.77 -3.69
CA GLY A 175 -18.44 -4.40 -4.80
C GLY A 175 -17.57 -4.65 -6.05
N LYS A 176 -16.23 -4.57 -5.92
CA LYS A 176 -15.29 -4.69 -7.05
C LYS A 176 -14.25 -5.78 -6.77
N ALA A 177 -14.18 -6.78 -7.65
CA ALA A 177 -13.13 -7.80 -7.63
C ALA A 177 -11.87 -7.25 -8.32
N ALA A 178 -10.77 -7.14 -7.59
CA ALA A 178 -9.52 -6.59 -8.11
C ALA A 178 -8.33 -7.56 -8.01
N ALA A 179 -8.44 -8.62 -7.22
CA ALA A 179 -7.30 -9.51 -6.94
C ALA A 179 -6.70 -10.20 -8.19
N LEU A 180 -7.51 -10.44 -9.22
CA LEU A 180 -7.09 -11.09 -10.46
C LEU A 180 -6.77 -10.11 -11.59
N ILE A 181 -6.89 -8.80 -11.36
CA ILE A 181 -6.53 -7.80 -12.37
C ILE A 181 -5.01 -7.90 -12.62
N PRO A 182 -4.57 -8.00 -13.89
CA PRO A 182 -3.14 -7.99 -14.20
C PRO A 182 -2.45 -6.75 -13.61
N GLY A 183 -1.38 -6.98 -12.87
CA GLY A 183 -0.65 -5.93 -12.16
C GLY A 183 -1.16 -5.62 -10.74
N ALA A 184 -2.26 -6.24 -10.28
CA ALA A 184 -2.74 -6.05 -8.91
C ALA A 184 -1.71 -6.47 -7.84
N GLY A 185 -0.77 -7.36 -8.17
CA GLY A 185 0.36 -7.75 -7.31
C GLY A 185 1.55 -6.80 -7.38
N GLY A 186 1.52 -5.78 -8.23
CA GLY A 186 2.61 -4.80 -8.32
C GLY A 186 2.70 -3.95 -7.04
N GLY A 187 3.92 -3.78 -6.52
CA GLY A 187 4.16 -3.01 -5.30
C GLY A 187 3.90 -3.74 -3.97
N GLY A 188 3.13 -4.81 -3.97
CA GLY A 188 2.86 -5.66 -2.81
C GLY A 188 1.75 -5.20 -1.87
#